data_42577a54e864f3446da7dcdcef28cf5d
#
_entry.id   42577a54e864f3446da7dcdcef28cf5d
#
_cell.length_a   1.000
_cell.length_b   1.000
_cell.length_c   1.000
_cell.angle_alpha   90.00
_cell.angle_beta   90.00
_cell.angle_gamma   90.00
#
_symmetry.space_group_name_H-M   'P 1'
#
loop_
_entity.id
_entity.type
_entity.pdbx_description
1 polymer ?
#
loop_
_entity_poly.entity_id
_entity_poly.type
_entity_poly.pdbx_seq_one_letter_code
_entity_poly.pdbx_strand_id
1 'polypeptide(L)'
;MAARTNSVDPRAERVRTKLREAAFALAHERPVDQLTVGDIVDRASVSRQVFYQHFGDRDDAIAYAVAVAFASATGDIDGDPRTRIVALFDFAAEHRAMYRNVVPSAVTLRVLAAFRAELAPPCEQIAAEATAAVADVAGLTPESVGRFLVGGLIEVLRAWMEDKDATDLRGRVTAALDTVGALLGLSTATAH
;
A
#
# COMPACT_ATOMS: atom_id res chain seq x y z
N MET A 1 -24.86 -27.63 19.06
CA MET A 1 -23.67 -27.75 18.18
C MET A 1 -22.80 -26.52 18.42
N ALA A 2 -21.66 -26.69 19.12
CA ALA A 2 -20.77 -25.58 19.45
C ALA A 2 -19.95 -25.22 18.20
N ALA A 3 -20.00 -23.96 17.80
CA ALA A 3 -19.16 -23.40 16.74
C ALA A 3 -17.69 -23.50 17.20
N ARG A 4 -16.87 -24.24 16.45
CA ARG A 4 -15.42 -24.25 16.60
C ARG A 4 -14.93 -22.85 16.23
N THR A 5 -14.60 -22.04 17.22
CA THR A 5 -13.76 -20.86 17.06
C THR A 5 -12.43 -21.32 16.49
N ASN A 6 -12.14 -20.90 15.26
CA ASN A 6 -10.89 -21.16 14.57
C ASN A 6 -9.80 -20.30 15.27
N SER A 7 -9.25 -20.79 16.40
CA SER A 7 -8.13 -20.12 17.04
C SER A 7 -6.91 -20.34 16.13
N VAL A 8 -6.40 -19.28 15.55
CA VAL A 8 -5.14 -19.29 14.80
C VAL A 8 -4.06 -19.85 15.72
N ASP A 9 -3.38 -20.91 15.30
CA ASP A 9 -2.29 -21.50 16.06
C ASP A 9 -1.16 -20.47 16.26
N PRO A 10 -0.83 -20.05 17.48
CA PRO A 10 0.20 -19.05 17.73
C PRO A 10 1.59 -19.42 17.18
N ARG A 11 1.84 -20.71 16.99
CA ARG A 11 3.09 -21.19 16.39
C ARG A 11 3.10 -20.96 14.89
N ALA A 12 1.98 -21.25 14.21
CA ALA A 12 1.83 -20.99 12.78
C ALA A 12 1.96 -19.50 12.47
N GLU A 13 1.36 -18.64 13.29
CA GLU A 13 1.46 -17.18 13.11
C GLU A 13 2.88 -16.66 13.31
N ARG A 14 3.62 -17.15 14.28
CA ARG A 14 5.04 -16.79 14.47
C ARG A 14 5.90 -17.19 13.27
N VAL A 15 5.63 -18.34 12.68
CA VAL A 15 6.35 -18.80 11.48
C VAL A 15 6.00 -17.92 10.29
N ARG A 16 4.72 -17.60 10.09
CA ARG A 16 4.25 -16.73 9.04
C ARG A 16 4.89 -15.35 9.14
N THR A 17 4.98 -14.79 10.36
CA THR A 17 5.66 -13.53 10.64
C THR A 17 7.13 -13.56 10.24
N LYS A 18 7.88 -14.61 10.64
CA LYS A 18 9.30 -14.77 10.26
C LYS A 18 9.50 -14.83 8.73
N LEU A 19 8.65 -15.59 8.04
CA LEU A 19 8.70 -15.69 6.59
C LEU A 19 8.38 -14.35 5.91
N ARG A 20 7.38 -13.62 6.40
CA ARG A 20 7.02 -12.27 5.95
C ARG A 20 8.17 -11.29 6.13
N GLU A 21 8.78 -11.25 7.31
CA GLU A 21 9.91 -10.37 7.62
C GLU A 21 11.13 -10.69 6.75
N ALA A 22 11.43 -11.97 6.54
CA ALA A 22 12.49 -12.39 5.64
C ALA A 22 12.24 -11.99 4.19
N ALA A 23 11.01 -12.18 3.67
CA ALA A 23 10.63 -11.79 2.31
C ALA A 23 10.71 -10.27 2.13
N PHE A 24 10.24 -9.48 3.10
CA PHE A 24 10.29 -8.03 3.07
C PHE A 24 11.74 -7.50 3.07
N ALA A 25 12.58 -8.01 3.95
CA ALA A 25 14.00 -7.63 4.01
C ALA A 25 14.74 -7.96 2.70
N LEU A 26 14.54 -9.15 2.16
CA LEU A 26 15.18 -9.58 0.91
C LEU A 26 14.74 -8.72 -0.29
N ALA A 27 13.48 -8.27 -0.33
CA ALA A 27 12.98 -7.38 -1.37
C ALA A 27 13.66 -6.00 -1.35
N HIS A 28 14.21 -5.55 -0.21
CA HIS A 28 15.04 -4.34 -0.14
C HIS A 28 16.45 -4.55 -0.65
N GLU A 29 16.99 -5.76 -0.50
CA GLU A 29 18.40 -6.04 -0.76
C GLU A 29 18.71 -6.27 -2.23
N ARG A 30 17.78 -6.87 -3.01
CA ARG A 30 18.02 -7.24 -4.42
C ARG A 30 16.73 -7.42 -5.22
N PRO A 31 16.82 -7.38 -6.57
CA PRO A 31 15.68 -7.58 -7.45
C PRO A 31 14.91 -8.86 -7.13
N VAL A 32 13.57 -8.74 -7.07
CA VAL A 32 12.69 -9.84 -6.67
C VAL A 32 12.82 -11.05 -7.60
N ASP A 33 13.07 -10.83 -8.90
CA ASP A 33 13.23 -11.93 -9.86
C ASP A 33 14.49 -12.79 -9.60
N GLN A 34 15.45 -12.28 -8.81
CA GLN A 34 16.64 -13.02 -8.40
C GLN A 34 16.45 -13.75 -7.06
N LEU A 35 15.33 -13.54 -6.38
CA LEU A 35 15.01 -14.21 -5.11
C LEU A 35 14.44 -15.61 -5.38
N THR A 36 14.70 -16.52 -4.45
CA THR A 36 14.15 -17.87 -4.44
C THR A 36 13.42 -18.17 -3.14
N VAL A 37 12.59 -19.21 -3.12
CA VAL A 37 12.03 -19.73 -1.86
C VAL A 37 13.15 -20.15 -0.89
N GLY A 38 14.29 -20.66 -1.43
CA GLY A 38 15.48 -20.99 -0.64
C GLY A 38 15.99 -19.80 0.17
N ASP A 39 16.16 -18.64 -0.47
CA ASP A 39 16.63 -17.44 0.21
C ASP A 39 15.70 -17.02 1.37
N ILE A 40 14.38 -17.11 1.17
CA ILE A 40 13.39 -16.74 2.18
C ILE A 40 13.44 -17.70 3.37
N VAL A 41 13.46 -19.02 3.13
CA VAL A 41 13.47 -20.01 4.21
C VAL A 41 14.77 -20.03 4.99
N ASP A 42 15.90 -19.83 4.31
CA ASP A 42 17.23 -19.74 4.95
C ASP A 42 17.28 -18.51 5.87
N ARG A 43 16.81 -17.34 5.39
CA ARG A 43 16.72 -16.10 6.18
C ARG A 43 15.77 -16.26 7.37
N ALA A 44 14.61 -16.91 7.19
CA ALA A 44 13.61 -17.14 8.22
C ALA A 44 13.99 -18.28 9.18
N SER A 45 15.02 -19.08 8.86
CA SER A 45 15.43 -20.29 9.59
C SER A 45 14.29 -21.31 9.74
N VAL A 46 13.61 -21.60 8.62
CA VAL A 46 12.53 -22.58 8.52
C VAL A 46 12.77 -23.54 7.36
N SER A 47 12.03 -24.66 7.31
CA SER A 47 12.12 -25.59 6.18
C SER A 47 11.24 -25.15 5.01
N ARG A 48 11.58 -25.60 3.77
CA ARG A 48 10.74 -25.40 2.58
C ARG A 48 9.34 -26.00 2.74
N GLN A 49 9.22 -27.15 3.42
CA GLN A 49 7.91 -27.75 3.70
C GLN A 49 7.04 -26.84 4.55
N VAL A 50 7.60 -26.18 5.54
CA VAL A 50 6.90 -25.20 6.38
C VAL A 50 6.52 -23.95 5.57
N PHE A 51 7.38 -23.49 4.68
CA PHE A 51 7.06 -22.37 3.77
C PHE A 51 5.77 -22.64 2.98
N TYR A 52 5.67 -23.80 2.32
CA TYR A 52 4.52 -24.17 1.50
C TYR A 52 3.22 -24.43 2.28
N GLN A 53 3.28 -24.47 3.62
CA GLN A 53 2.08 -24.45 4.47
C GLN A 53 1.47 -23.04 4.59
N HIS A 54 2.26 -21.98 4.31
CA HIS A 54 1.87 -20.58 4.48
C HIS A 54 1.74 -19.81 3.18
N PHE A 55 2.54 -20.12 2.17
CA PHE A 55 2.62 -19.41 0.90
C PHE A 55 2.72 -20.38 -0.27
N GLY A 56 2.05 -20.04 -1.37
CA GLY A 56 2.06 -20.84 -2.58
C GLY A 56 3.40 -20.79 -3.33
N ASP A 57 4.02 -19.62 -3.35
CA ASP A 57 5.29 -19.37 -4.02
C ASP A 57 6.01 -18.16 -3.41
N ARG A 58 7.21 -17.84 -3.94
CA ARG A 58 8.00 -16.66 -3.56
C ARG A 58 7.22 -15.36 -3.73
N ASP A 59 6.52 -15.22 -4.84
CA ASP A 59 5.83 -13.99 -5.22
C ASP A 59 4.65 -13.72 -4.28
N ASP A 60 3.97 -14.79 -3.84
CA ASP A 60 2.92 -14.74 -2.84
C ASP A 60 3.46 -14.24 -1.48
N ALA A 61 4.58 -14.77 -1.03
CA ALA A 61 5.22 -14.34 0.22
C ALA A 61 5.64 -12.87 0.18
N ILE A 62 6.22 -12.40 -0.93
CA ILE A 62 6.66 -11.00 -1.09
C ILE A 62 5.45 -10.07 -1.18
N ALA A 63 4.44 -10.39 -1.99
CA ALA A 63 3.23 -9.59 -2.11
C ALA A 63 2.51 -9.45 -0.77
N TYR A 64 2.39 -10.56 -0.03
CA TYR A 64 1.84 -10.55 1.33
C TYR A 64 2.65 -9.69 2.29
N ALA A 65 3.97 -9.80 2.26
CA ALA A 65 4.86 -9.01 3.13
C ALA A 65 4.69 -7.51 2.90
N VAL A 66 4.63 -7.08 1.65
CA VAL A 66 4.42 -5.67 1.28
C VAL A 66 3.01 -5.21 1.64
N ALA A 67 1.97 -6.02 1.41
CA ALA A 67 0.60 -5.67 1.77
C ALA A 67 0.43 -5.45 3.28
N VAL A 68 1.02 -6.33 4.12
CA VAL A 68 1.00 -6.14 5.57
C VAL A 68 1.76 -4.88 6.00
N ALA A 69 2.87 -4.56 5.33
CA ALA A 69 3.61 -3.35 5.62
C ALA A 69 2.80 -2.09 5.29
N PHE A 70 2.06 -2.06 4.17
CA PHE A 70 1.12 -0.97 3.86
C PHE A 70 0.03 -0.82 4.91
N ALA A 71 -0.64 -1.92 5.27
CA ALA A 71 -1.68 -1.89 6.30
C ALA A 71 -1.15 -1.40 7.65
N SER A 72 0.09 -1.78 8.02
CA SER A 72 0.74 -1.28 9.25
C SER A 72 1.08 0.20 9.18
N ALA A 73 1.44 0.72 8.01
CA ALA A 73 1.76 2.13 7.83
C ALA A 73 0.54 3.05 7.97
N THR A 74 -0.68 2.52 7.74
CA THR A 74 -1.94 3.29 7.76
C THR A 74 -2.88 2.91 8.90
N GLY A 75 -2.70 1.73 9.51
CA GLY A 75 -3.67 1.11 10.42
C GLY A 75 -3.87 1.82 11.76
N ASP A 76 -2.83 2.45 12.30
CA ASP A 76 -2.86 3.13 13.58
C ASP A 76 -3.13 4.65 13.46
N ILE A 77 -3.45 5.12 12.25
CA ILE A 77 -3.73 6.54 12.00
C ILE A 77 -5.22 6.80 12.19
N ASP A 78 -5.59 7.18 13.42
CA ASP A 78 -6.89 7.77 13.72
C ASP A 78 -6.92 9.19 13.20
N GLY A 79 -7.66 9.45 12.11
CA GLY A 79 -7.76 10.81 11.67
C GLY A 79 -8.26 11.03 10.25
N ASP A 80 -8.06 12.25 9.83
CA ASP A 80 -8.36 12.81 8.54
C ASP A 80 -7.86 11.91 7.40
N PRO A 81 -8.69 11.61 6.39
CA PRO A 81 -8.34 10.77 5.26
C PRO A 81 -7.08 11.25 4.51
N ARG A 82 -6.84 12.56 4.49
CA ARG A 82 -5.66 13.16 3.90
C ARG A 82 -4.37 12.74 4.62
N THR A 83 -4.39 12.71 5.94
CA THR A 83 -3.26 12.25 6.76
C THR A 83 -2.92 10.79 6.48
N ARG A 84 -3.91 9.93 6.32
CA ARG A 84 -3.72 8.52 5.96
C ARG A 84 -3.11 8.35 4.57
N ILE A 85 -3.56 9.14 3.59
CA ILE A 85 -2.96 9.14 2.24
C ILE A 85 -1.50 9.54 2.33
N VAL A 86 -1.18 10.66 2.99
CA VAL A 86 0.20 11.15 3.11
C VAL A 86 1.10 10.10 3.78
N ALA A 87 0.65 9.45 4.85
CA ALA A 87 1.42 8.40 5.52
C ALA A 87 1.72 7.20 4.62
N LEU A 88 0.77 6.77 3.78
CA LEU A 88 1.00 5.70 2.80
C LEU A 88 2.09 6.09 1.78
N PHE A 89 2.11 7.34 1.35
CA PHE A 89 3.13 7.83 0.42
C PHE A 89 4.48 8.09 1.08
N ASP A 90 4.51 8.49 2.36
CA ASP A 90 5.74 8.56 3.14
C ASP A 90 6.39 7.17 3.27
N PHE A 91 5.58 6.17 3.57
CA PHE A 91 6.03 4.78 3.55
C PHE A 91 6.61 4.39 2.19
N ALA A 92 5.93 4.75 1.09
CA ALA A 92 6.45 4.48 -0.25
C ALA A 92 7.80 5.18 -0.51
N ALA A 93 7.97 6.42 -0.03
CA ALA A 93 9.21 7.16 -0.15
C ALA A 93 10.36 6.51 0.64
N GLU A 94 10.09 6.10 1.87
CA GLU A 94 11.04 5.43 2.75
C GLU A 94 11.53 4.09 2.15
N HIS A 95 10.61 3.36 1.49
CA HIS A 95 10.90 2.05 0.92
C HIS A 95 11.15 2.07 -0.60
N ARG A 96 11.61 3.20 -1.15
CA ARG A 96 11.86 3.37 -2.60
C ARG A 96 12.77 2.29 -3.18
N ALA A 97 13.79 1.87 -2.44
CA ALA A 97 14.71 0.81 -2.87
C ALA A 97 13.97 -0.52 -3.11
N MET A 98 13.07 -0.90 -2.21
CA MET A 98 12.22 -2.08 -2.37
C MET A 98 11.35 -1.98 -3.63
N TYR A 99 10.71 -0.84 -3.86
CA TYR A 99 9.89 -0.66 -5.07
C TYR A 99 10.69 -0.85 -6.35
N ARG A 100 11.92 -0.32 -6.42
CA ARG A 100 12.82 -0.51 -7.58
C ARG A 100 13.16 -1.97 -7.83
N ASN A 101 13.22 -2.79 -6.78
CA ASN A 101 13.46 -4.22 -6.86
C ASN A 101 12.20 -5.02 -7.25
N VAL A 102 11.02 -4.52 -6.89
CA VAL A 102 9.71 -5.15 -7.16
C VAL A 102 9.20 -4.83 -8.55
N VAL A 103 9.25 -3.55 -8.97
CA VAL A 103 8.58 -3.06 -10.20
C VAL A 103 8.94 -3.81 -11.49
N PRO A 104 10.17 -4.29 -11.72
CA PRO A 104 10.46 -5.09 -12.92
C PRO A 104 9.91 -6.52 -12.89
N SER A 105 9.25 -6.95 -11.81
CA SER A 105 8.87 -8.35 -11.58
C SER A 105 7.38 -8.63 -11.78
N ALA A 106 7.01 -9.92 -11.82
CA ALA A 106 5.62 -10.37 -11.86
C ALA A 106 4.82 -10.00 -10.58
N VAL A 107 5.50 -9.67 -9.48
CA VAL A 107 4.87 -9.26 -8.21
C VAL A 107 4.28 -7.86 -8.28
N THR A 108 4.70 -7.02 -9.23
CA THR A 108 4.29 -5.60 -9.35
C THR A 108 2.78 -5.41 -9.29
N LEU A 109 2.02 -6.20 -10.03
CA LEU A 109 0.55 -6.06 -10.07
C LEU A 109 -0.09 -6.35 -8.71
N ARG A 110 0.43 -7.34 -7.97
CA ARG A 110 -0.07 -7.69 -6.63
C ARG A 110 0.26 -6.59 -5.62
N VAL A 111 1.47 -6.03 -5.68
CA VAL A 111 1.89 -4.92 -4.81
C VAL A 111 1.08 -3.66 -5.12
N LEU A 112 0.86 -3.35 -6.40
CA LEU A 112 0.01 -2.23 -6.81
C LEU A 112 -1.46 -2.42 -6.36
N ALA A 113 -1.99 -3.64 -6.43
CA ALA A 113 -3.33 -3.94 -5.94
C ALA A 113 -3.43 -3.73 -4.42
N ALA A 114 -2.43 -4.14 -3.64
CA ALA A 114 -2.36 -3.91 -2.21
C ALA A 114 -2.28 -2.41 -1.87
N PHE A 115 -1.44 -1.65 -2.58
CA PHE A 115 -1.36 -0.19 -2.43
C PHE A 115 -2.71 0.49 -2.72
N ARG A 116 -3.40 0.07 -3.79
CA ARG A 116 -4.75 0.57 -4.12
C ARG A 116 -5.76 0.26 -3.02
N ALA A 117 -5.70 -0.92 -2.42
CA ALA A 117 -6.62 -1.32 -1.36
C ALA A 117 -6.50 -0.42 -0.12
N GLU A 118 -5.27 0.01 0.22
CA GLU A 118 -5.03 0.95 1.32
C GLU A 118 -5.39 2.41 0.94
N LEU A 119 -5.22 2.78 -0.32
CA LEU A 119 -5.48 4.13 -0.80
C LEU A 119 -6.98 4.40 -1.03
N ALA A 120 -7.77 3.39 -1.41
CA ALA A 120 -9.17 3.55 -1.79
C ALA A 120 -10.05 4.09 -0.65
N PRO A 121 -10.02 3.56 0.60
CA PRO A 121 -10.91 4.03 1.67
C PRO A 121 -10.77 5.53 1.99
N PRO A 122 -9.57 6.10 2.18
CA PRO A 122 -9.44 7.53 2.42
C PRO A 122 -9.83 8.37 1.19
N CYS A 123 -9.59 7.89 -0.04
CA CYS A 123 -10.05 8.58 -1.25
C CYS A 123 -11.59 8.59 -1.35
N GLU A 124 -12.26 7.51 -0.97
CA GLU A 124 -13.74 7.43 -0.93
C GLU A 124 -14.34 8.39 0.11
N GLN A 125 -13.69 8.58 1.25
CA GLN A 125 -14.10 9.57 2.25
C GLN A 125 -14.01 10.99 1.70
N ILE A 126 -12.88 11.38 1.09
CA ILE A 126 -12.70 12.68 0.43
C ILE A 126 -13.74 12.87 -0.68
N ALA A 127 -13.99 11.82 -1.48
CA ALA A 127 -14.96 11.86 -2.57
C ALA A 127 -16.39 12.08 -2.07
N ALA A 128 -16.78 11.44 -0.95
CA ALA A 128 -18.09 11.64 -0.35
C ALA A 128 -18.30 13.09 0.12
N GLU A 129 -17.31 13.67 0.77
CA GLU A 129 -17.32 15.06 1.21
C GLU A 129 -17.40 16.03 0.00
N ALA A 130 -16.58 15.78 -1.03
CA ALA A 130 -16.54 16.59 -2.24
C ALA A 130 -17.86 16.58 -3.00
N THR A 131 -18.46 15.41 -3.19
CA THR A 131 -19.74 15.31 -3.93
C THR A 131 -20.91 15.91 -3.16
N ALA A 132 -20.86 15.92 -1.83
CA ALA A 132 -21.84 16.63 -1.01
C ALA A 132 -21.75 18.16 -1.18
N ALA A 133 -20.54 18.69 -1.43
CA ALA A 133 -20.30 20.13 -1.63
C ALA A 133 -20.66 20.61 -3.04
N VAL A 134 -20.60 19.72 -4.06
CA VAL A 134 -20.79 20.05 -5.49
C VAL A 134 -22.05 19.37 -6.02
N ALA A 135 -23.23 19.84 -5.57
CA ALA A 135 -24.52 19.17 -5.81
C ALA A 135 -25.03 19.22 -7.28
N ASP A 136 -24.47 20.05 -8.16
CA ASP A 136 -25.09 20.38 -9.47
C ASP A 136 -24.38 19.77 -10.69
N VAL A 137 -23.39 18.87 -10.52
CA VAL A 137 -22.71 18.23 -11.66
C VAL A 137 -23.36 16.89 -11.98
N ALA A 138 -24.11 16.85 -13.11
CA ALA A 138 -24.76 15.62 -13.55
C ALA A 138 -23.78 14.47 -13.75
N GLY A 139 -24.04 13.33 -13.11
CA GLY A 139 -23.20 12.13 -13.22
C GLY A 139 -21.97 12.12 -12.29
N LEU A 140 -21.77 13.14 -11.48
CA LEU A 140 -20.75 13.12 -10.43
C LEU A 140 -21.21 12.23 -9.27
N THR A 141 -20.49 11.12 -9.06
CA THR A 141 -20.76 10.20 -7.94
C THR A 141 -19.53 10.08 -7.05
N PRO A 142 -19.68 9.82 -5.73
CA PRO A 142 -18.55 9.56 -4.85
C PRO A 142 -17.61 8.48 -5.40
N GLU A 143 -18.16 7.45 -6.01
CA GLU A 143 -17.40 6.36 -6.62
C GLU A 143 -16.52 6.84 -7.78
N SER A 144 -17.06 7.68 -8.69
CA SER A 144 -16.30 8.21 -9.83
C SER A 144 -15.17 9.13 -9.37
N VAL A 145 -15.44 9.99 -8.38
CA VAL A 145 -14.43 10.89 -7.79
C VAL A 145 -13.37 10.09 -7.03
N GLY A 146 -13.77 9.10 -6.24
CA GLY A 146 -12.83 8.22 -5.52
C GLY A 146 -11.87 7.48 -6.47
N ARG A 147 -12.40 6.91 -7.55
CA ARG A 147 -11.58 6.26 -8.60
C ARG A 147 -10.62 7.23 -9.29
N PHE A 148 -11.06 8.45 -9.56
CA PHE A 148 -10.22 9.51 -10.13
C PHE A 148 -9.08 9.87 -9.18
N LEU A 149 -9.37 10.06 -7.88
CA LEU A 149 -8.37 10.36 -6.86
C LEU A 149 -7.33 9.24 -6.76
N VAL A 150 -7.77 7.99 -6.65
CA VAL A 150 -6.88 6.82 -6.61
C VAL A 150 -6.00 6.76 -7.84
N GLY A 151 -6.57 6.95 -9.05
CA GLY A 151 -5.82 6.92 -10.30
C GLY A 151 -4.79 8.05 -10.38
N GLY A 152 -5.18 9.28 -10.04
CA GLY A 152 -4.28 10.44 -10.04
C GLY A 152 -3.14 10.32 -9.05
N LEU A 153 -3.41 9.85 -7.84
CA LEU A 153 -2.39 9.66 -6.81
C LEU A 153 -1.42 8.53 -7.17
N ILE A 154 -1.89 7.44 -7.76
CA ILE A 154 -1.00 6.38 -8.28
C ILE A 154 -0.12 6.93 -9.40
N GLU A 155 -0.63 7.79 -10.26
CA GLU A 155 0.17 8.43 -11.31
C GLU A 155 1.25 9.35 -10.73
N VAL A 156 0.95 10.09 -9.64
CA VAL A 156 1.95 10.86 -8.90
C VAL A 156 3.07 9.96 -8.38
N LEU A 157 2.72 8.79 -7.81
CA LEU A 157 3.70 7.81 -7.35
C LEU A 157 4.55 7.28 -8.51
N ARG A 158 3.91 6.90 -9.63
CA ARG A 158 4.60 6.37 -10.81
C ARG A 158 5.60 7.38 -11.37
N ALA A 159 5.18 8.63 -11.58
CA ALA A 159 6.04 9.70 -12.09
C ALA A 159 7.24 9.97 -11.17
N TRP A 160 7.02 9.94 -9.83
CA TRP A 160 8.10 10.08 -8.87
C TRP A 160 9.07 8.88 -8.89
N MET A 161 8.57 7.67 -9.08
CA MET A 161 9.41 6.47 -9.16
C MET A 161 10.31 6.46 -10.40
N GLU A 162 9.82 6.96 -11.54
CA GLU A 162 10.54 7.04 -12.81
C GLU A 162 11.60 8.14 -12.80
N ASP A 163 11.37 9.22 -12.08
CA ASP A 163 12.30 10.33 -11.92
C ASP A 163 13.40 9.97 -10.90
N LYS A 164 14.61 9.68 -11.40
CA LYS A 164 15.73 9.22 -10.55
C LYS A 164 16.17 10.26 -9.52
N ASP A 165 15.97 11.53 -9.82
CA ASP A 165 16.42 12.67 -9.01
C ASP A 165 15.29 13.21 -8.11
N ALA A 166 14.07 12.68 -8.24
CA ALA A 166 12.93 13.09 -7.42
C ALA A 166 13.13 12.71 -5.94
N THR A 167 12.98 13.68 -5.06
CA THR A 167 13.15 13.50 -3.60
C THR A 167 11.88 13.72 -2.81
N ASP A 168 11.04 14.69 -3.19
CA ASP A 168 9.89 15.14 -2.41
C ASP A 168 8.57 14.51 -2.90
N LEU A 169 8.33 13.25 -2.51
CA LEU A 169 7.05 12.59 -2.79
C LEU A 169 5.91 13.18 -1.95
N ARG A 170 6.18 13.47 -0.68
CA ARG A 170 5.18 14.05 0.24
C ARG A 170 4.66 15.39 -0.30
N GLY A 171 5.51 16.30 -0.71
CA GLY A 171 5.12 17.59 -1.28
C GLY A 171 4.32 17.43 -2.56
N ARG A 172 4.70 16.50 -3.45
CA ARG A 172 3.95 16.21 -4.68
C ARG A 172 2.52 15.71 -4.39
N VAL A 173 2.37 14.81 -3.42
CA VAL A 173 1.05 14.29 -2.99
C VAL A 173 0.22 15.36 -2.32
N THR A 174 0.81 16.15 -1.43
CA THR A 174 0.13 17.26 -0.77
C THR A 174 -0.37 18.27 -1.79
N ALA A 175 0.46 18.68 -2.74
CA ALA A 175 0.06 19.61 -3.80
C ALA A 175 -1.07 19.05 -4.68
N ALA A 176 -1.04 17.74 -5.00
CA ALA A 176 -2.12 17.10 -5.74
C ALA A 176 -3.44 17.11 -4.96
N LEU A 177 -3.41 16.81 -3.66
CA LEU A 177 -4.59 16.85 -2.78
C LEU A 177 -5.12 18.28 -2.61
N ASP A 178 -4.24 19.29 -2.49
CA ASP A 178 -4.62 20.70 -2.42
C ASP A 178 -5.30 21.16 -3.71
N THR A 179 -4.73 20.77 -4.85
CA THR A 179 -5.29 21.08 -6.16
C THR A 179 -6.69 20.50 -6.32
N VAL A 180 -6.87 19.24 -5.97
CA VAL A 180 -8.19 18.58 -6.02
C VAL A 180 -9.16 19.24 -5.04
N GLY A 181 -8.72 19.54 -3.82
CA GLY A 181 -9.53 20.24 -2.82
C GLY A 181 -10.03 21.58 -3.35
N ALA A 182 -9.15 22.38 -3.97
CA ALA A 182 -9.51 23.66 -4.57
C ALA A 182 -10.50 23.51 -5.75
N LEU A 183 -10.28 22.53 -6.63
CA LEU A 183 -11.16 22.25 -7.78
C LEU A 183 -12.56 21.78 -7.36
N LEU A 184 -12.65 21.04 -6.25
CA LEU A 184 -13.90 20.50 -5.72
C LEU A 184 -14.57 21.42 -4.68
N GLY A 185 -14.03 22.61 -4.44
CA GLY A 185 -14.57 23.59 -3.48
C GLY A 185 -14.49 23.11 -2.02
N LEU A 186 -13.65 22.13 -1.72
CA LEU A 186 -13.39 21.70 -0.36
C LEU A 186 -12.52 22.78 0.31
N SER A 187 -13.06 23.45 1.33
CA SER A 187 -12.27 24.40 2.13
C SER A 187 -11.07 23.67 2.74
N THR A 188 -9.86 24.06 2.34
CA THR A 188 -8.65 23.70 3.08
C THR A 188 -8.78 24.38 4.43
N ALA A 189 -9.15 23.63 5.46
CA ALA A 189 -9.05 24.12 6.83
C ALA A 189 -7.55 24.34 7.10
N THR A 190 -7.13 25.58 6.92
CA THR A 190 -5.78 26.02 7.30
C THR A 190 -5.72 25.95 8.83
N ALA A 191 -5.14 24.88 9.35
CA ALA A 191 -4.76 24.84 10.76
C ALA A 191 -3.68 25.90 10.98
N HIS A 192 -4.08 26.96 11.70
CA HIS A 192 -3.16 27.92 12.29
C HIS A 192 -2.49 27.33 13.53
#